data_ff81363f415e35ebf3598de688125b54
#
_entry.id   ff81363f415e35ebf3598de688125b54
#
_cell.length_a   1.000
_cell.length_b   1.000
_cell.length_c   1.000
_cell.angle_alpha   90.00
_cell.angle_beta   90.00
_cell.angle_gamma   90.00
#
_symmetry.space_group_name_H-M   'P 1'
#
loop_
_entity.id
_entity.type
_entity.pdbx_description
1 polymer ?
#
loop_
_entity_poly.entity_id
_entity_poly.type
_entity_poly.pdbx_seq_one_letter_code
_entity_poly.pdbx_strand_id
1 'polypeptide(L)'
;RIGFKSTPPPFLCRSITERLMKQGCKVEGVPGFYLDDSGRWTMNFYRKNAGILIPAVGYDGMIHGLQILLDIPLKQKDDPPDKSGAKYIWFSSSSKNMGVTSGSPVHFIGNPSARVVYVIEGLLKADISHCLTNRTFAAIAGANNTSQLDTLFALLAQNGTEEIIEAHDMDKYSNQMTSNGASKIYLMARKNGMACRQLTWNPNYKGFDDWQLALREKEQKEKEVQRMNFKQQYLCGKCDFTYIDGCVELWHTRAEKDLDLTEYLGLTKEEYQIFLAQGNRALKDILDSQRVFRRFCIYQLCLGETQTVPFAFKQLDALRKAGYEQPPAAAYQTVWSAEVCCPKGQNDMEVLGRLFLDYNEHLPEDYRGRPLAPSDVVELDCQGKRTYFYVNDCRDFAPVRFSPFLCKRLPEPAQKQE
;
A
#
# COMPACT_ATOMS: atom_id res chain seq x y z
N ARG A 1 18.70 16.57 5.39
CA ARG A 1 18.11 15.28 5.84
C ARG A 1 17.46 15.52 7.19
N ILE A 2 16.14 15.40 7.28
CA ILE A 2 15.42 15.34 8.54
C ILE A 2 15.71 13.95 9.11
N GLY A 3 16.49 13.88 10.20
CA GLY A 3 16.80 12.59 10.82
C GLY A 3 15.78 12.26 11.89
N PHE A 4 15.14 11.10 11.78
CA PHE A 4 14.33 10.55 12.87
C PHE A 4 15.23 10.20 14.07
N LYS A 5 14.72 10.42 15.29
CA LYS A 5 15.42 10.14 16.55
C LYS A 5 14.49 9.41 17.50
N SER A 6 15.05 8.53 18.32
CA SER A 6 14.30 7.94 19.42
C SER A 6 14.03 8.97 20.52
N THR A 7 12.92 8.83 21.23
CA THR A 7 12.65 9.61 22.44
C THR A 7 13.73 9.34 23.50
N PRO A 8 14.19 10.39 24.22
CA PRO A 8 15.17 10.17 25.28
C PRO A 8 14.54 9.44 26.47
N PRO A 9 15.31 8.63 27.20
CA PRO A 9 14.85 8.06 28.45
C PRO A 9 14.44 9.18 29.44
N PRO A 10 13.38 8.98 30.25
CA PRO A 10 12.86 10.00 31.16
C PRO A 10 13.90 10.59 32.12
N PHE A 11 14.84 9.79 32.62
CA PHE A 11 15.89 10.26 33.54
C PHE A 11 16.90 11.20 32.88
N LEU A 12 17.01 11.25 31.55
CA LEU A 12 17.89 12.15 30.82
C LEU A 12 17.21 13.48 30.45
N CYS A 13 15.88 13.59 30.55
CA CYS A 13 15.13 14.74 30.08
C CYS A 13 15.62 16.07 30.66
N ARG A 14 15.85 16.09 31.99
CA ARG A 14 16.35 17.29 32.70
C ARG A 14 17.74 17.66 32.23
N SER A 15 18.70 16.75 32.20
CA SER A 15 20.09 17.02 31.79
C SER A 15 20.19 17.46 30.32
N ILE A 16 19.37 16.92 29.45
CA ILE A 16 19.28 17.33 28.04
C ILE A 16 18.73 18.78 27.97
N THR A 17 17.66 19.07 28.69
CA THR A 17 17.05 20.40 28.73
C THR A 17 18.04 21.45 29.23
N GLU A 18 18.75 21.18 30.35
CA GLU A 18 19.79 22.06 30.88
C GLU A 18 20.91 22.30 29.86
N ARG A 19 21.30 21.28 29.11
CA ARG A 19 22.31 21.40 28.06
C ARG A 19 21.83 22.26 26.90
N LEU A 20 20.58 22.15 26.46
CA LEU A 20 19.98 22.98 25.44
C LEU A 20 19.96 24.46 25.88
N MET A 21 19.56 24.73 27.12
CA MET A 21 19.53 26.08 27.68
C MET A 21 20.94 26.68 27.77
N LYS A 22 21.94 25.90 28.17
CA LYS A 22 23.37 26.34 28.18
C LYS A 22 23.89 26.68 26.78
N GLN A 23 23.31 26.08 25.73
CA GLN A 23 23.62 26.39 24.33
C GLN A 23 22.79 27.58 23.79
N GLY A 24 22.04 28.28 24.64
CA GLY A 24 21.26 29.46 24.27
C GLY A 24 19.87 29.16 23.73
N CYS A 25 19.43 27.90 23.75
CA CYS A 25 18.08 27.53 23.31
C CYS A 25 17.04 28.01 24.33
N LYS A 26 16.01 28.71 23.87
CA LYS A 26 14.80 29.00 24.68
C LYS A 26 13.88 27.76 24.67
N VAL A 27 13.44 27.34 25.84
CA VAL A 27 12.55 26.18 26.01
C VAL A 27 11.13 26.57 26.48
N GLU A 28 11.01 27.80 27.02
CA GLU A 28 9.72 28.39 27.37
C GLU A 28 8.86 28.62 26.13
N GLY A 29 7.58 28.21 26.19
CA GLY A 29 6.67 28.29 25.06
C GLY A 29 6.91 27.23 23.97
N VAL A 30 7.87 26.30 24.16
CA VAL A 30 8.12 25.20 23.23
C VAL A 30 7.33 23.98 23.66
N PRO A 31 6.51 23.39 22.76
CA PRO A 31 5.74 22.19 23.07
C PRO A 31 6.60 21.04 23.60
N GLY A 32 6.09 20.39 24.63
CA GLY A 32 6.76 19.26 25.28
C GLY A 32 7.73 19.65 26.39
N PHE A 33 8.08 20.94 26.54
CA PHE A 33 8.86 21.43 27.70
C PHE A 33 7.93 22.02 28.76
N TYR A 34 8.32 21.88 30.03
CA TYR A 34 7.54 22.37 31.16
C TYR A 34 8.42 22.54 32.42
N LEU A 35 7.92 23.27 33.42
CA LEU A 35 8.55 23.38 34.73
C LEU A 35 8.09 22.22 35.63
N ASP A 36 9.05 21.48 36.17
CA ASP A 36 8.76 20.43 37.17
C ASP A 36 8.46 21.03 38.56
N ASP A 37 8.12 20.18 39.53
CA ASP A 37 7.76 20.60 40.89
C ASP A 37 8.92 21.31 41.62
N SER A 38 10.16 21.16 41.16
CA SER A 38 11.33 21.87 41.70
C SER A 38 11.62 23.20 40.98
N GLY A 39 10.74 23.63 40.07
CA GLY A 39 10.91 24.87 39.29
C GLY A 39 11.97 24.78 38.19
N ARG A 40 12.35 23.59 37.77
CA ARG A 40 13.34 23.38 36.68
C ARG A 40 12.68 22.93 35.40
N TRP A 41 13.19 23.45 34.28
CA TRP A 41 12.74 23.03 32.96
C TRP A 41 13.12 21.58 32.65
N THR A 42 12.17 20.81 32.11
CA THR A 42 12.34 19.43 31.68
C THR A 42 11.45 19.11 30.47
N MET A 43 11.57 17.92 29.88
CA MET A 43 10.76 17.44 28.76
C MET A 43 9.72 16.41 29.20
N ASN A 44 8.56 16.41 28.56
CA ASN A 44 7.44 15.52 28.85
C ASN A 44 7.61 14.12 28.18
N PHE A 45 8.75 13.47 28.43
CA PHE A 45 8.93 12.07 28.06
C PHE A 45 8.78 11.16 29.27
N TYR A 46 8.03 10.08 29.09
CA TYR A 46 7.81 9.06 30.11
C TYR A 46 7.74 7.68 29.44
N ARG A 47 7.80 6.59 30.24
CA ARG A 47 7.93 5.22 29.71
C ARG A 47 6.85 4.84 28.67
N LYS A 48 5.61 5.35 28.82
CA LYS A 48 4.50 5.00 27.92
C LYS A 48 4.49 5.79 26.61
N ASN A 49 5.29 6.86 26.47
CA ASN A 49 5.42 7.61 25.23
C ASN A 49 6.79 7.44 24.56
N ALA A 50 7.46 6.32 24.88
CA ALA A 50 8.66 5.93 24.16
C ALA A 50 8.35 5.62 22.70
N GLY A 51 9.27 5.99 21.80
CA GLY A 51 9.09 5.79 20.37
C GLY A 51 10.04 6.62 19.52
N ILE A 52 9.61 6.92 18.31
CA ILE A 52 10.39 7.68 17.32
C ILE A 52 9.82 9.09 17.18
N LEU A 53 10.68 10.11 17.24
CA LEU A 53 10.34 11.50 16.99
C LEU A 53 10.26 11.77 15.49
N ILE A 54 9.13 12.30 15.05
CA ILE A 54 8.85 12.68 13.67
C ILE A 54 8.66 14.20 13.66
N PRO A 55 9.59 14.97 13.05
CA PRO A 55 9.46 16.41 12.97
C PRO A 55 8.31 16.82 12.04
N ALA A 56 7.45 17.72 12.50
CA ALA A 56 6.54 18.48 11.66
C ALA A 56 7.25 19.74 11.16
N VAL A 57 7.66 19.73 9.91
CA VAL A 57 8.35 20.86 9.27
C VAL A 57 7.33 21.73 8.59
N GLY A 58 7.33 23.05 8.89
CA GLY A 58 6.45 24.00 8.25
C GLY A 58 6.87 24.38 6.85
N TYR A 59 6.05 25.19 6.18
CA TYR A 59 6.35 25.74 4.86
C TYR A 59 7.64 26.59 4.82
N ASP A 60 8.02 27.18 5.95
CA ASP A 60 9.26 27.95 6.16
C ASP A 60 10.52 27.09 6.36
N GLY A 61 10.38 25.77 6.32
CA GLY A 61 11.45 24.80 6.56
C GLY A 61 11.84 24.62 8.02
N MET A 62 11.14 25.27 8.96
CA MET A 62 11.40 25.15 10.40
C MET A 62 10.58 24.02 11.02
N ILE A 63 11.09 23.45 12.11
CA ILE A 63 10.33 22.44 12.88
C ILE A 63 9.32 23.15 13.78
N HIS A 64 8.04 22.98 13.49
CA HIS A 64 6.92 23.57 14.22
C HIS A 64 6.38 22.67 15.34
N GLY A 65 6.72 21.40 15.31
CA GLY A 65 6.31 20.42 16.31
C GLY A 65 6.97 19.08 16.12
N LEU A 66 6.79 18.19 17.09
CA LEU A 66 7.25 16.82 17.03
C LEU A 66 6.07 15.88 17.26
N GLN A 67 5.89 14.92 16.39
CA GLN A 67 5.00 13.79 16.61
C GLN A 67 5.81 12.59 17.10
N ILE A 68 5.25 11.75 17.94
CA ILE A 68 5.88 10.55 18.44
C ILE A 68 5.13 9.35 17.84
N LEU A 69 5.82 8.55 17.04
CA LEU A 69 5.37 7.20 16.71
C LEU A 69 5.72 6.29 17.88
N LEU A 70 4.70 5.83 18.59
CA LEU A 70 4.86 5.06 19.82
C LEU A 70 5.30 3.63 19.54
N ASP A 71 6.23 3.12 20.34
CA ASP A 71 6.63 1.69 20.34
C ASP A 71 5.44 0.79 20.68
N ILE A 72 4.59 1.24 21.62
CA ILE A 72 3.37 0.55 22.02
C ILE A 72 2.21 1.53 21.94
N PRO A 73 1.17 1.25 21.12
CA PRO A 73 0.00 2.11 21.00
C PRO A 73 -0.67 2.39 22.35
N LEU A 74 -1.01 3.65 22.61
CA LEU A 74 -1.67 4.07 23.86
C LEU A 74 -3.17 3.85 23.77
N LYS A 75 -3.71 3.04 24.68
CA LYS A 75 -5.16 2.92 24.95
C LYS A 75 -5.56 3.83 26.09
N GLN A 76 -6.71 4.48 25.95
CA GLN A 76 -7.35 5.17 27.07
C GLN A 76 -8.07 4.16 27.97
N LYS A 77 -8.31 4.55 29.22
CA LYS A 77 -8.93 3.67 30.23
C LYS A 77 -10.31 3.15 29.80
N ASP A 78 -11.05 4.00 29.05
CA ASP A 78 -12.43 3.74 28.62
C ASP A 78 -12.51 3.24 27.17
N ASP A 79 -11.37 2.93 26.53
CA ASP A 79 -11.37 2.39 25.16
C ASP A 79 -11.89 0.94 25.17
N PRO A 80 -12.77 0.55 24.25
CA PRO A 80 -13.21 -0.82 24.06
C PRO A 80 -12.01 -1.78 23.87
N PRO A 81 -12.12 -3.06 24.30
CA PRO A 81 -11.03 -4.02 24.20
C PRO A 81 -10.48 -4.22 22.77
N ASP A 82 -11.34 -4.10 21.79
CA ASP A 82 -11.09 -4.27 20.36
C ASP A 82 -10.54 -3.01 19.67
N LYS A 83 -10.62 -1.83 20.33
CA LYS A 83 -10.09 -0.59 19.77
C LYS A 83 -8.57 -0.60 19.78
N SER A 84 -7.94 -0.38 18.63
CA SER A 84 -6.51 -0.13 18.55
C SER A 84 -6.18 1.20 19.23
N GLY A 85 -5.16 1.20 20.12
CA GLY A 85 -4.70 2.43 20.77
C GLY A 85 -4.11 3.44 19.78
N ALA A 86 -3.91 4.68 20.24
CA ALA A 86 -3.25 5.70 19.45
C ALA A 86 -1.80 5.32 19.15
N LYS A 87 -1.43 5.22 17.87
CA LYS A 87 -0.06 4.93 17.41
C LYS A 87 0.81 6.20 17.40
N TYR A 88 0.21 7.35 17.20
CA TYR A 88 0.87 8.65 17.10
C TYR A 88 0.30 9.60 18.13
N ILE A 89 1.17 10.32 18.82
CA ILE A 89 0.81 11.42 19.71
C ILE A 89 1.70 12.62 19.45
N TRP A 90 1.23 13.82 19.77
CA TRP A 90 2.07 15.00 19.74
C TRP A 90 2.95 15.11 20.99
N PHE A 91 4.19 15.53 20.79
CA PHE A 91 5.05 15.96 21.87
C PHE A 91 4.53 17.29 22.41
N SER A 92 3.82 17.22 23.51
CA SER A 92 3.06 18.34 24.10
C SER A 92 3.20 18.30 25.62
N SER A 93 3.04 19.46 26.24
CA SER A 93 3.11 19.63 27.69
C SER A 93 1.94 20.47 28.25
N SER A 94 0.86 20.65 27.48
CA SER A 94 -0.26 21.55 27.81
C SER A 94 -0.93 21.28 29.16
N SER A 95 -0.81 20.08 29.70
CA SER A 95 -1.32 19.72 31.03
C SER A 95 -0.33 19.95 32.19
N LYS A 96 0.84 20.51 31.89
CA LYS A 96 1.96 20.74 32.83
C LYS A 96 2.16 22.20 33.12
N ASN A 97 2.88 22.50 34.22
CA ASN A 97 3.19 23.86 34.62
C ASN A 97 4.05 24.57 33.54
N MET A 98 3.62 25.73 33.07
CA MET A 98 4.22 26.50 31.96
C MET A 98 4.32 25.71 30.63
N GLY A 99 3.61 24.56 30.53
CA GLY A 99 3.58 23.75 29.34
C GLY A 99 2.59 24.28 28.30
N VAL A 100 2.87 23.99 27.02
CA VAL A 100 2.05 24.42 25.88
C VAL A 100 1.70 23.25 24.97
N THR A 101 0.63 23.44 24.18
CA THR A 101 0.20 22.48 23.15
C THR A 101 1.07 22.60 21.89
N SER A 102 1.19 21.50 21.13
CA SER A 102 1.83 21.51 19.82
C SER A 102 1.01 22.25 18.75
N GLY A 103 -0.29 22.45 18.95
CA GLY A 103 -1.17 23.07 17.96
C GLY A 103 -1.40 22.24 16.67
N SER A 104 -0.89 21.03 16.61
CA SER A 104 -1.02 20.12 15.46
C SER A 104 -0.62 20.75 14.12
N PRO A 105 0.64 21.19 13.97
CA PRO A 105 1.09 21.89 12.76
C PRO A 105 0.98 20.99 11.52
N VAL A 106 0.76 21.63 10.37
CA VAL A 106 0.82 20.95 9.07
C VAL A 106 2.29 20.69 8.74
N HIS A 107 2.60 19.46 8.36
CA HIS A 107 3.92 19.12 7.85
C HIS A 107 3.97 19.35 6.34
N PHE A 108 4.97 20.10 5.87
CA PHE A 108 5.16 20.41 4.47
C PHE A 108 6.51 19.85 3.99
N ILE A 109 6.50 19.11 2.88
CA ILE A 109 7.71 18.55 2.30
C ILE A 109 7.66 18.64 0.78
N GLY A 110 8.77 19.07 0.18
CA GLY A 110 8.95 19.22 -1.25
C GLY A 110 9.25 20.65 -1.67
N ASN A 111 8.83 21.03 -2.89
CA ASN A 111 9.10 22.35 -3.45
C ASN A 111 8.04 23.38 -2.99
N PRO A 112 8.40 24.47 -2.30
CA PRO A 112 7.46 25.52 -1.90
C PRO A 112 6.74 26.22 -3.07
N SER A 113 7.33 26.23 -4.26
CA SER A 113 6.75 26.81 -5.48
C SER A 113 6.14 25.76 -6.41
N ALA A 114 5.75 24.62 -5.88
CA ALA A 114 5.12 23.56 -6.69
C ALA A 114 3.73 24.01 -7.19
N ARG A 115 3.48 23.84 -8.48
CA ARG A 115 2.16 24.12 -9.07
C ARG A 115 1.07 23.19 -8.55
N VAL A 116 1.45 22.00 -8.11
CA VAL A 116 0.56 20.95 -7.60
C VAL A 116 1.05 20.49 -6.24
N VAL A 117 0.18 20.52 -5.23
CA VAL A 117 0.48 20.04 -3.87
C VAL A 117 -0.52 18.97 -3.46
N TYR A 118 -0.02 17.88 -2.92
CA TYR A 118 -0.81 16.75 -2.43
C TYR A 118 -1.10 16.93 -0.94
N VAL A 119 -2.35 16.77 -0.53
CA VAL A 119 -2.73 16.77 0.88
C VAL A 119 -2.99 15.32 1.33
N ILE A 120 -2.23 14.89 2.34
CA ILE A 120 -2.22 13.51 2.81
C ILE A 120 -2.42 13.43 4.34
N GLU A 121 -2.93 12.30 4.83
CA GLU A 121 -2.99 12.02 6.25
C GLU A 121 -1.72 11.34 6.76
N GLY A 122 -1.07 11.93 7.77
CA GLY A 122 0.13 11.39 8.43
C GLY A 122 1.44 11.96 7.93
N LEU A 123 2.24 12.52 8.86
CA LEU A 123 3.51 13.18 8.56
C LEU A 123 4.52 12.21 7.93
N LEU A 124 4.70 11.03 8.55
CA LEU A 124 5.63 10.00 8.06
C LEU A 124 5.24 9.49 6.67
N LYS A 125 3.94 9.38 6.39
CA LYS A 125 3.46 9.01 5.05
C LYS A 125 3.84 10.04 4.00
N ALA A 126 3.80 11.34 4.33
CA ALA A 126 4.23 12.39 3.42
C ALA A 126 5.73 12.30 3.11
N ASP A 127 6.57 12.08 4.14
CA ASP A 127 8.01 11.88 3.95
C ASP A 127 8.30 10.69 3.03
N ILE A 128 7.65 9.56 3.27
CA ILE A 128 7.77 8.35 2.44
C ILE A 128 7.30 8.64 1.02
N SER A 129 6.10 9.23 0.86
CA SER A 129 5.53 9.55 -0.44
C SER A 129 6.40 10.51 -1.24
N HIS A 130 6.98 11.53 -0.58
CA HIS A 130 7.94 12.44 -1.19
C HIS A 130 9.20 11.69 -1.67
N CYS A 131 9.79 10.86 -0.81
CA CYS A 131 10.96 10.05 -1.17
C CYS A 131 10.67 9.09 -2.35
N LEU A 132 9.47 8.56 -2.43
CA LEU A 132 9.06 7.65 -3.49
C LEU A 132 8.78 8.36 -4.83
N THR A 133 8.24 9.58 -4.80
CA THR A 133 7.67 10.23 -6.00
C THR A 133 8.30 11.56 -6.36
N ASN A 134 9.09 12.16 -5.48
CA ASN A 134 9.61 13.53 -5.58
C ASN A 134 8.52 14.61 -5.74
N ARG A 135 7.25 14.29 -5.35
CA ARG A 135 6.13 15.22 -5.35
C ARG A 135 6.09 16.03 -4.06
N THR A 136 5.35 17.14 -4.06
CA THR A 136 5.19 18.02 -2.89
C THR A 136 3.96 17.66 -2.10
N PHE A 137 4.11 17.57 -0.78
CA PHE A 137 3.05 17.15 0.13
C PHE A 137 2.85 18.14 1.27
N ALA A 138 1.58 18.33 1.66
CA ALA A 138 1.14 18.90 2.92
C ALA A 138 0.44 17.81 3.73
N ALA A 139 0.96 17.48 4.91
CA ALA A 139 0.42 16.40 5.73
C ALA A 139 -0.23 16.92 7.01
N ILE A 140 -1.37 16.35 7.35
CA ILE A 140 -2.11 16.60 8.58
C ILE A 140 -2.13 15.37 9.47
N ALA A 141 -2.10 15.58 10.78
CA ALA A 141 -2.08 14.50 11.77
C ALA A 141 -3.48 13.94 12.06
N GLY A 142 -4.16 13.45 11.04
CA GLY A 142 -5.53 12.93 11.10
C GLY A 142 -6.47 13.70 10.16
N ALA A 143 -7.34 12.99 9.46
CA ALA A 143 -8.17 13.48 8.35
C ALA A 143 -8.96 14.76 8.64
N ASN A 144 -9.38 14.98 9.89
CA ASN A 144 -10.17 16.16 10.29
C ASN A 144 -9.34 17.32 10.86
N ASN A 145 -8.02 17.16 11.00
CA ASN A 145 -7.16 18.19 11.58
C ASN A 145 -6.75 19.25 10.55
N THR A 146 -7.73 19.93 10.00
CA THR A 146 -7.59 20.83 8.86
C THR A 146 -7.39 22.31 9.26
N SER A 147 -7.35 22.64 10.55
CA SER A 147 -7.40 24.03 11.06
C SER A 147 -6.27 24.94 10.53
N GLN A 148 -5.09 24.39 10.28
CA GLN A 148 -3.94 25.17 9.79
C GLN A 148 -3.76 25.09 8.25
N LEU A 149 -4.57 24.27 7.55
CA LEU A 149 -4.46 24.16 6.10
C LEU A 149 -4.89 25.44 5.37
N ASP A 150 -5.86 26.19 5.88
CA ASP A 150 -6.32 27.41 5.21
C ASP A 150 -5.19 28.46 5.13
N THR A 151 -4.43 28.62 6.22
CA THR A 151 -3.25 29.50 6.24
C THR A 151 -2.16 29.02 5.27
N LEU A 152 -1.90 27.71 5.25
CA LEU A 152 -0.94 27.13 4.29
C LEU A 152 -1.42 27.34 2.85
N PHE A 153 -2.68 27.14 2.55
CA PHE A 153 -3.25 27.30 1.21
C PHE A 153 -3.15 28.73 0.70
N ALA A 154 -3.37 29.71 1.60
CA ALA A 154 -3.15 31.12 1.24
C ALA A 154 -1.70 31.39 0.83
N LEU A 155 -0.72 30.85 1.58
CA LEU A 155 0.70 30.95 1.24
C LEU A 155 1.04 30.23 -0.08
N LEU A 156 0.52 29.04 -0.30
CA LEU A 156 0.74 28.24 -1.51
C LEU A 156 0.19 28.96 -2.75
N ALA A 157 -1.03 29.51 -2.68
CA ALA A 157 -1.63 30.27 -3.75
C ALA A 157 -0.81 31.51 -4.11
N GLN A 158 -0.31 32.25 -3.11
CA GLN A 158 0.58 33.40 -3.30
C GLN A 158 1.90 33.02 -3.98
N ASN A 159 2.38 31.79 -3.80
CA ASN A 159 3.64 31.30 -4.36
C ASN A 159 3.46 30.46 -5.64
N GLY A 160 2.27 30.52 -6.27
CA GLY A 160 2.02 29.98 -7.61
C GLY A 160 1.49 28.54 -7.63
N THR A 161 1.03 28.00 -6.52
CA THR A 161 0.30 26.72 -6.51
C THR A 161 -1.07 26.91 -7.18
N GLU A 162 -1.38 26.07 -8.16
CA GLU A 162 -2.60 26.13 -8.96
C GLU A 162 -3.60 25.03 -8.58
N GLU A 163 -3.11 23.89 -8.13
CA GLU A 163 -3.93 22.72 -7.86
C GLU A 163 -3.55 22.04 -6.52
N ILE A 164 -4.58 21.72 -5.75
CA ILE A 164 -4.49 20.83 -4.58
C ILE A 164 -5.04 19.46 -4.96
N ILE A 165 -4.28 18.40 -4.68
CA ILE A 165 -4.72 17.02 -4.84
C ILE A 165 -5.03 16.44 -3.47
N GLU A 166 -6.30 16.16 -3.20
CA GLU A 166 -6.72 15.43 -2.02
C GLU A 166 -6.33 13.95 -2.18
N ALA A 167 -5.43 13.47 -1.31
CA ALA A 167 -4.87 12.12 -1.32
C ALA A 167 -4.98 11.45 0.05
N HIS A 168 -6.10 11.63 0.76
CA HIS A 168 -6.40 10.91 1.99
C HIS A 168 -6.56 9.42 1.73
N ASP A 169 -6.36 8.63 2.79
CA ASP A 169 -6.48 7.19 2.77
C ASP A 169 -7.77 6.71 2.07
N MET A 170 -7.69 5.57 1.37
CA MET A 170 -8.82 5.01 0.60
C MET A 170 -10.01 4.58 1.47
N ASP A 171 -9.86 4.52 2.79
CA ASP A 171 -10.97 4.29 3.71
C ASP A 171 -11.96 5.47 3.78
N LYS A 172 -11.68 6.61 3.12
CA LYS A 172 -12.60 7.75 2.96
C LYS A 172 -13.97 7.38 2.37
N TYR A 173 -14.04 6.28 1.64
CA TYR A 173 -15.32 5.80 1.08
C TYR A 173 -16.16 5.01 2.09
N SER A 174 -15.58 4.55 3.18
CA SER A 174 -16.25 3.81 4.25
C SER A 174 -16.23 4.54 5.60
N ASN A 175 -15.39 5.56 5.74
CA ASN A 175 -15.21 6.33 6.97
C ASN A 175 -15.69 7.78 6.80
N GLN A 176 -16.82 8.11 7.44
CA GLN A 176 -17.44 9.44 7.37
C GLN A 176 -16.48 10.56 7.83
N MET A 177 -15.61 10.29 8.80
CA MET A 177 -14.66 11.29 9.29
C MET A 177 -13.61 11.64 8.21
N THR A 178 -13.10 10.67 7.49
CA THR A 178 -12.16 10.88 6.40
C THR A 178 -12.82 11.59 5.22
N SER A 179 -14.05 11.22 4.88
CA SER A 179 -14.87 11.91 3.86
C SER A 179 -15.13 13.38 4.19
N ASN A 180 -15.46 13.69 5.44
CA ASN A 180 -15.65 15.07 5.89
C ASN A 180 -14.37 15.91 5.80
N GLY A 181 -13.21 15.31 6.10
CA GLY A 181 -11.90 15.94 5.94
C GLY A 181 -11.62 16.31 4.47
N ALA A 182 -11.84 15.39 3.56
CA ALA A 182 -11.68 15.60 2.12
C ALA A 182 -12.56 16.77 1.61
N SER A 183 -13.83 16.83 2.05
CA SER A 183 -14.74 17.92 1.69
C SER A 183 -14.25 19.30 2.17
N LYS A 184 -13.66 19.38 3.35
CA LYS A 184 -13.08 20.62 3.89
C LYS A 184 -11.89 21.10 3.06
N ILE A 185 -11.01 20.19 2.64
CA ILE A 185 -9.86 20.51 1.78
C ILE A 185 -10.33 21.13 0.47
N TYR A 186 -11.33 20.54 -0.16
CA TYR A 186 -11.91 21.04 -1.39
C TYR A 186 -12.41 22.49 -1.23
N LEU A 187 -13.17 22.76 -0.17
CA LEU A 187 -13.70 24.11 0.10
C LEU A 187 -12.58 25.13 0.37
N MET A 188 -11.56 24.76 1.14
CA MET A 188 -10.42 25.64 1.43
C MET A 188 -9.57 25.93 0.18
N ALA A 189 -9.32 24.94 -0.67
CA ALA A 189 -8.60 25.15 -1.93
C ALA A 189 -9.33 26.14 -2.84
N ARG A 190 -10.63 25.97 -3.03
CA ARG A 190 -11.47 26.89 -3.82
C ARG A 190 -11.51 28.30 -3.24
N LYS A 191 -11.63 28.43 -1.92
CA LYS A 191 -11.59 29.72 -1.21
C LYS A 191 -10.31 30.49 -1.53
N ASN A 192 -9.18 29.78 -1.66
CA ASN A 192 -7.87 30.36 -1.99
C ASN A 192 -7.58 30.41 -3.50
N GLY A 193 -8.57 30.21 -4.36
CA GLY A 193 -8.47 30.35 -5.82
C GLY A 193 -7.76 29.17 -6.53
N MET A 194 -7.52 28.06 -5.84
CA MET A 194 -6.88 26.88 -6.39
C MET A 194 -7.90 25.84 -6.86
N ALA A 195 -7.58 25.10 -7.92
CA ALA A 195 -8.30 23.89 -8.29
C ALA A 195 -8.11 22.82 -7.21
N CYS A 196 -9.09 21.95 -7.05
CA CYS A 196 -8.95 20.80 -6.17
C CYS A 196 -9.58 19.57 -6.83
N ARG A 197 -8.85 18.47 -6.84
CA ARG A 197 -9.38 17.17 -7.25
C ARG A 197 -9.01 16.08 -6.25
N GLN A 198 -9.86 15.08 -6.19
CA GLN A 198 -9.65 13.90 -5.39
C GLN A 198 -8.81 12.89 -6.15
N LEU A 199 -7.76 12.37 -5.53
CA LEU A 199 -7.00 11.25 -6.03
C LEU A 199 -7.59 9.94 -5.52
N THR A 200 -7.72 8.98 -6.44
CA THR A 200 -8.15 7.62 -6.14
C THR A 200 -7.14 6.63 -6.68
N TRP A 201 -6.96 5.52 -5.97
CA TRP A 201 -6.10 4.43 -6.39
C TRP A 201 -6.71 3.09 -6.01
N ASN A 202 -6.01 2.00 -6.28
CA ASN A 202 -6.47 0.66 -5.93
C ASN A 202 -6.72 0.57 -4.41
N PRO A 203 -7.96 0.27 -3.97
CA PRO A 203 -8.37 0.27 -2.55
C PRO A 203 -7.68 -0.81 -1.70
N ASN A 204 -6.95 -1.75 -2.30
CA ASN A 204 -6.10 -2.69 -1.58
C ASN A 204 -4.94 -2.01 -0.86
N TYR A 205 -4.56 -0.81 -1.29
CA TYR A 205 -3.55 0.01 -0.64
C TYR A 205 -4.25 1.14 0.12
N LYS A 206 -4.17 1.08 1.45
CA LYS A 206 -4.85 2.06 2.29
C LYS A 206 -4.31 3.47 2.06
N GLY A 207 -3.01 3.65 2.18
CA GLY A 207 -2.30 4.91 2.03
C GLY A 207 -1.73 5.14 0.64
N PHE A 208 -1.48 6.39 0.30
CA PHE A 208 -0.79 6.76 -0.95
C PHE A 208 0.65 6.21 -0.98
N ASP A 209 1.33 6.22 0.15
CA ASP A 209 2.67 5.65 0.35
C ASP A 209 2.71 4.14 0.07
N ASP A 210 1.75 3.39 0.60
CA ASP A 210 1.62 1.95 0.35
C ASP A 210 1.41 1.66 -1.15
N TRP A 211 0.56 2.44 -1.80
CA TRP A 211 0.31 2.33 -3.24
C TRP A 211 1.57 2.63 -4.07
N GLN A 212 2.30 3.71 -3.76
CA GLN A 212 3.52 4.07 -4.50
C GLN A 212 4.64 3.04 -4.28
N LEU A 213 4.73 2.48 -3.09
CA LEU A 213 5.66 1.38 -2.81
C LEU A 213 5.34 0.15 -3.67
N ALA A 214 4.07 -0.23 -3.73
CA ALA A 214 3.61 -1.35 -4.56
C ALA A 214 3.90 -1.13 -6.05
N LEU A 215 3.71 0.10 -6.57
CA LEU A 215 4.05 0.42 -7.96
C LEU A 215 5.55 0.25 -8.23
N ARG A 216 6.42 0.65 -7.30
CA ARG A 216 7.87 0.42 -7.43
C ARG A 216 8.24 -1.06 -7.37
N GLU A 217 7.64 -1.81 -6.46
CA GLU A 217 7.84 -3.26 -6.38
C GLU A 217 7.39 -3.95 -7.67
N LYS A 218 6.30 -3.46 -8.27
CA LYS A 218 5.83 -3.92 -9.57
C LYS A 218 6.85 -3.67 -10.67
N GLU A 219 7.34 -2.44 -10.80
CA GLU A 219 8.38 -2.11 -11.79
C GLU A 219 9.64 -2.97 -11.62
N GLN A 220 10.01 -3.29 -10.37
CA GLN A 220 11.12 -4.19 -10.10
C GLN A 220 10.82 -5.62 -10.54
N LYS A 221 9.61 -6.13 -10.26
CA LYS A 221 9.17 -7.46 -10.69
C LYS A 221 9.05 -7.57 -12.22
N GLU A 222 8.56 -6.53 -12.89
CA GLU A 222 8.54 -6.49 -14.37
C GLU A 222 9.95 -6.59 -14.95
N LYS A 223 10.93 -5.90 -14.34
CA LYS A 223 12.34 -6.04 -14.68
C LYS A 223 12.89 -7.43 -14.39
N GLU A 224 12.43 -8.10 -13.33
CA GLU A 224 12.79 -9.48 -13.02
C GLU A 224 12.14 -10.47 -14.00
N VAL A 225 10.87 -10.28 -14.38
CA VAL A 225 10.20 -11.07 -15.43
C VAL A 225 10.88 -10.90 -16.78
N GLN A 226 11.32 -9.68 -17.12
CA GLN A 226 12.17 -9.45 -18.31
C GLN A 226 13.52 -10.14 -18.23
N ARG A 227 13.98 -10.53 -17.03
CA ARG A 227 15.19 -11.34 -16.79
C ARG A 227 14.91 -12.85 -16.79
N MET A 228 13.62 -13.27 -16.78
CA MET A 228 13.30 -14.69 -16.93
C MET A 228 13.81 -15.19 -18.28
N ASN A 229 14.46 -16.34 -18.28
CA ASN A 229 14.88 -16.97 -19.52
C ASN A 229 13.65 -17.42 -20.35
N PHE A 230 13.88 -17.73 -21.62
CA PHE A 230 12.82 -18.16 -22.53
C PHE A 230 11.99 -19.32 -21.95
N LYS A 231 12.64 -20.36 -21.45
CA LYS A 231 11.96 -21.55 -20.92
C LYS A 231 11.01 -21.21 -19.78
N GLN A 232 11.45 -20.39 -18.82
CA GLN A 232 10.63 -19.96 -17.70
C GLN A 232 9.40 -19.18 -18.17
N GLN A 233 9.59 -18.24 -19.11
CA GLN A 233 8.48 -17.47 -19.66
C GLN A 233 7.48 -18.39 -20.39
N TYR A 234 7.98 -19.31 -21.19
CA TYR A 234 7.14 -20.24 -21.94
C TYR A 234 6.33 -21.19 -21.04
N LEU A 235 6.97 -21.79 -20.05
CA LEU A 235 6.30 -22.69 -19.10
C LEU A 235 5.23 -21.96 -18.24
N CYS A 236 5.40 -20.66 -18.03
CA CYS A 236 4.43 -19.83 -17.33
C CYS A 236 3.36 -19.20 -18.26
N GLY A 237 3.41 -19.45 -19.56
CA GLY A 237 2.46 -18.86 -20.53
C GLY A 237 2.63 -17.36 -20.73
N LYS A 238 3.83 -16.80 -20.45
CA LYS A 238 4.15 -15.38 -20.62
C LYS A 238 4.64 -15.04 -22.04
N CYS A 239 5.00 -16.04 -22.83
CA CYS A 239 5.35 -15.89 -24.24
C CYS A 239 4.90 -17.10 -25.06
N ASP A 240 4.78 -16.91 -26.36
CA ASP A 240 4.63 -18.00 -27.33
C ASP A 240 5.96 -18.68 -27.62
N PHE A 241 5.92 -19.91 -28.15
CA PHE A 241 7.14 -20.65 -28.45
C PHE A 241 8.03 -19.96 -29.50
N THR A 242 7.42 -19.25 -30.45
CA THR A 242 8.14 -18.48 -31.49
C THR A 242 9.05 -17.39 -30.94
N TYR A 243 8.85 -16.99 -29.66
CA TYR A 243 9.73 -16.04 -28.98
C TYR A 243 11.17 -16.53 -28.82
N ILE A 244 11.40 -17.87 -28.94
CA ILE A 244 12.74 -18.44 -28.87
C ILE A 244 13.66 -17.89 -29.98
N ASP A 245 13.13 -17.69 -31.21
CA ASP A 245 13.90 -17.20 -32.34
C ASP A 245 14.43 -15.80 -32.06
N GLY A 246 13.58 -14.91 -31.50
CA GLY A 246 13.98 -13.58 -31.05
C GLY A 246 14.99 -13.61 -29.90
N CYS A 247 14.89 -14.56 -28.99
CA CYS A 247 15.89 -14.76 -27.92
C CYS A 247 17.24 -15.16 -28.46
N VAL A 248 17.29 -16.08 -29.44
CA VAL A 248 18.52 -16.51 -30.11
C VAL A 248 19.18 -15.36 -30.87
N GLU A 249 18.40 -14.59 -31.63
CA GLU A 249 18.88 -13.41 -32.35
C GLU A 249 19.46 -12.34 -31.39
N LEU A 250 18.73 -12.03 -30.31
CA LEU A 250 19.19 -11.10 -29.27
C LEU A 250 20.49 -11.59 -28.60
N TRP A 251 20.64 -12.89 -28.35
CA TRP A 251 21.87 -13.43 -27.79
C TRP A 251 23.07 -13.27 -28.76
N HIS A 252 22.86 -13.48 -30.08
CA HIS A 252 23.91 -13.30 -31.09
C HIS A 252 24.35 -11.83 -31.22
N THR A 253 23.46 -10.86 -31.04
CA THR A 253 23.73 -9.42 -31.20
C THR A 253 24.35 -8.78 -29.97
N ARG A 254 24.42 -9.46 -28.83
CA ARG A 254 25.02 -8.92 -27.59
C ARG A 254 26.53 -8.76 -27.73
N ALA A 255 27.05 -7.62 -27.26
CA ALA A 255 28.47 -7.32 -27.20
C ALA A 255 29.21 -8.15 -26.15
N GLU A 256 28.55 -8.43 -24.99
CA GLU A 256 29.06 -9.26 -23.90
C GLU A 256 28.22 -10.52 -23.78
N LYS A 257 28.85 -11.70 -23.82
CA LYS A 257 28.18 -12.99 -23.67
C LYS A 257 28.58 -13.61 -22.33
N ASP A 258 27.93 -13.10 -21.25
CA ASP A 258 28.16 -13.59 -19.88
C ASP A 258 27.63 -15.02 -19.66
N LEU A 259 26.66 -15.46 -20.48
CA LEU A 259 26.02 -16.75 -20.42
C LEU A 259 26.14 -17.46 -21.78
N ASP A 260 26.29 -18.76 -21.78
CA ASP A 260 26.11 -19.53 -23.00
C ASP A 260 24.64 -19.53 -23.46
N LEU A 261 24.38 -19.93 -24.71
CA LEU A 261 23.02 -19.87 -25.26
C LEU A 261 22.05 -20.81 -24.51
N THR A 262 22.55 -21.95 -24.00
CA THR A 262 21.77 -22.91 -23.23
C THR A 262 21.28 -22.28 -21.93
N GLU A 263 22.19 -21.65 -21.19
CA GLU A 263 21.90 -20.94 -19.96
C GLU A 263 20.99 -19.72 -20.21
N TYR A 264 21.25 -18.98 -21.27
CA TYR A 264 20.44 -17.81 -21.64
C TYR A 264 18.99 -18.17 -21.96
N LEU A 265 18.78 -19.29 -22.68
CA LEU A 265 17.44 -19.82 -22.95
C LEU A 265 16.82 -20.55 -21.75
N GLY A 266 17.63 -20.95 -20.74
CA GLY A 266 17.24 -21.74 -19.58
C GLY A 266 16.97 -23.22 -19.88
N LEU A 267 17.54 -23.73 -20.96
CA LEU A 267 17.40 -25.12 -21.36
C LEU A 267 18.37 -26.02 -20.57
N THR A 268 17.97 -27.28 -20.38
CA THR A 268 18.97 -28.29 -19.96
C THR A 268 19.89 -28.66 -21.14
N LYS A 269 21.00 -29.28 -20.85
CA LYS A 269 21.93 -29.75 -21.91
C LYS A 269 21.24 -30.71 -22.88
N GLU A 270 20.40 -31.60 -22.38
CA GLU A 270 19.64 -32.57 -23.16
C GLU A 270 18.61 -31.86 -24.05
N GLU A 271 17.86 -30.89 -23.51
CA GLU A 271 16.88 -30.09 -24.27
C GLU A 271 17.57 -29.29 -25.37
N TYR A 272 18.74 -28.72 -25.09
CA TYR A 272 19.52 -27.98 -26.07
C TYR A 272 20.05 -28.88 -27.17
N GLN A 273 20.53 -30.08 -26.85
CA GLN A 273 20.94 -31.07 -27.85
C GLN A 273 19.79 -31.49 -28.77
N ILE A 274 18.60 -31.69 -28.22
CA ILE A 274 17.39 -31.98 -29.01
C ILE A 274 17.05 -30.79 -29.91
N PHE A 275 17.12 -29.58 -29.37
CA PHE A 275 16.89 -28.34 -30.13
C PHE A 275 17.82 -28.25 -31.36
N LEU A 276 19.12 -28.53 -31.19
CA LEU A 276 20.11 -28.51 -32.26
C LEU A 276 19.89 -29.65 -33.28
N ALA A 277 19.55 -30.84 -32.82
CA ALA A 277 19.47 -32.02 -33.67
C ALA A 277 18.12 -32.15 -34.39
N GLN A 278 17.01 -31.73 -33.76
CA GLN A 278 15.65 -32.00 -34.24
C GLN A 278 14.82 -30.70 -34.40
N GLY A 279 15.37 -29.55 -34.03
CA GLY A 279 14.80 -28.24 -34.27
C GLY A 279 13.66 -27.85 -33.30
N ASN A 280 13.03 -26.75 -33.61
CA ASN A 280 12.04 -26.06 -32.77
C ASN A 280 10.86 -26.94 -32.36
N ARG A 281 10.37 -27.81 -33.26
CA ARG A 281 9.18 -28.64 -33.00
C ARG A 281 9.42 -29.67 -31.89
N ALA A 282 10.57 -30.36 -31.93
CA ALA A 282 10.90 -31.37 -30.91
C ALA A 282 11.11 -30.71 -29.52
N LEU A 283 11.79 -29.57 -29.47
CA LEU A 283 11.92 -28.82 -28.22
C LEU A 283 10.58 -28.36 -27.70
N LYS A 284 9.70 -27.84 -28.56
CA LYS A 284 8.35 -27.42 -28.18
C LYS A 284 7.57 -28.57 -27.55
N ASP A 285 7.56 -29.76 -28.15
CA ASP A 285 6.86 -30.93 -27.64
C ASP A 285 7.35 -31.32 -26.23
N ILE A 286 8.68 -31.22 -26.00
CA ILE A 286 9.26 -31.45 -24.67
C ILE A 286 8.77 -30.41 -23.67
N LEU A 287 8.87 -29.11 -23.98
CA LEU A 287 8.47 -28.05 -23.08
C LEU A 287 6.96 -28.07 -22.83
N ASP A 288 6.14 -28.39 -23.83
CA ASP A 288 4.72 -28.60 -23.66
C ASP A 288 4.42 -29.75 -22.69
N SER A 289 5.24 -30.80 -22.70
CA SER A 289 5.14 -31.88 -21.72
C SER A 289 5.45 -31.47 -20.28
N GLN A 290 6.15 -30.37 -20.08
CA GLN A 290 6.58 -29.84 -18.76
C GLN A 290 5.60 -28.83 -18.18
N ARG A 291 4.55 -28.43 -18.88
CA ARG A 291 3.55 -27.48 -18.40
C ARG A 291 2.16 -28.11 -18.29
N VAL A 292 1.32 -27.46 -17.51
CA VAL A 292 -0.07 -27.85 -17.30
C VAL A 292 -0.97 -26.62 -17.29
N PHE A 293 -2.18 -26.75 -17.83
CA PHE A 293 -3.20 -25.73 -17.72
C PHE A 293 -4.12 -26.07 -16.54
N ARG A 294 -4.35 -25.08 -15.69
CA ARG A 294 -5.24 -25.19 -14.55
C ARG A 294 -6.37 -24.18 -14.71
N ARG A 295 -7.60 -24.63 -14.58
CA ARG A 295 -8.74 -23.72 -14.54
C ARG A 295 -8.81 -23.04 -13.18
N PHE A 296 -9.17 -21.77 -13.16
CA PHE A 296 -9.45 -21.04 -11.94
C PHE A 296 -10.70 -20.18 -12.08
N CYS A 297 -11.35 -19.89 -10.94
CA CYS A 297 -12.45 -18.95 -10.86
C CYS A 297 -12.20 -17.97 -9.72
N ILE A 298 -12.56 -16.70 -9.92
CA ILE A 298 -12.50 -15.63 -8.91
C ILE A 298 -13.92 -15.32 -8.45
N TYR A 299 -14.13 -15.39 -7.14
CA TYR A 299 -15.36 -15.02 -6.47
C TYR A 299 -15.10 -13.81 -5.60
N GLN A 300 -15.84 -12.73 -5.81
CA GLN A 300 -15.71 -11.50 -5.08
C GLN A 300 -16.91 -11.21 -4.21
N LEU A 301 -16.62 -10.65 -3.04
CA LEU A 301 -17.63 -10.24 -2.08
C LEU A 301 -18.51 -9.14 -2.69
N CYS A 302 -19.83 -9.31 -2.62
CA CYS A 302 -20.79 -8.28 -2.99
C CYS A 302 -20.72 -7.14 -1.96
N LEU A 303 -20.20 -5.99 -2.40
CA LEU A 303 -20.10 -4.78 -1.57
C LEU A 303 -21.46 -4.09 -1.53
N GLY A 304 -21.80 -3.47 -0.38
CA GLY A 304 -23.07 -2.75 -0.18
C GLY A 304 -24.06 -3.46 0.71
N GLU A 305 -23.80 -4.68 1.14
CA GLU A 305 -24.59 -5.37 2.16
C GLU A 305 -23.99 -5.12 3.55
N THR A 306 -24.81 -4.64 4.49
CA THR A 306 -24.36 -4.33 5.87
C THR A 306 -23.67 -5.50 6.56
N GLN A 307 -24.09 -6.73 6.22
CA GLN A 307 -23.55 -7.97 6.80
C GLN A 307 -22.11 -8.28 6.37
N THR A 308 -21.63 -7.76 5.23
CA THR A 308 -20.30 -8.04 4.69
C THR A 308 -19.24 -7.01 5.17
N VAL A 309 -19.66 -5.85 5.64
CA VAL A 309 -18.78 -4.76 6.10
C VAL A 309 -17.74 -5.20 7.14
N PRO A 310 -18.06 -6.04 8.15
CA PRO A 310 -17.09 -6.42 9.17
C PRO A 310 -15.84 -7.13 8.65
N PHE A 311 -15.93 -7.85 7.52
CA PHE A 311 -14.83 -8.63 6.98
C PHE A 311 -14.44 -8.26 5.53
N ALA A 312 -15.13 -7.31 4.92
CA ALA A 312 -14.77 -6.82 3.59
C ALA A 312 -13.34 -6.26 3.56
N PHE A 313 -12.53 -6.72 2.61
CA PHE A 313 -11.11 -6.38 2.45
C PHE A 313 -10.23 -6.74 3.67
N LYS A 314 -10.62 -7.74 4.44
CA LYS A 314 -9.89 -8.19 5.62
C LYS A 314 -9.50 -9.65 5.50
N GLN A 315 -8.53 -10.06 6.32
CA GLN A 315 -8.08 -11.44 6.43
C GLN A 315 -9.16 -12.35 7.03
N LEU A 316 -8.98 -13.66 6.88
CA LEU A 316 -9.92 -14.70 7.32
C LEU A 316 -10.30 -14.61 8.81
N ASP A 317 -9.39 -14.12 9.64
CA ASP A 317 -9.69 -13.92 11.06
C ASP A 317 -10.78 -12.88 11.33
N ALA A 318 -10.91 -11.86 10.48
CA ALA A 318 -12.00 -10.89 10.59
C ALA A 318 -13.35 -11.52 10.21
N LEU A 319 -13.36 -12.41 9.23
CA LEU A 319 -14.54 -13.18 8.86
C LEU A 319 -14.99 -14.09 10.02
N ARG A 320 -14.05 -14.78 10.67
CA ARG A 320 -14.33 -15.62 11.85
C ARG A 320 -14.86 -14.81 13.02
N LYS A 321 -14.30 -13.63 13.28
CA LYS A 321 -14.80 -12.69 14.32
C LYS A 321 -16.19 -12.16 14.00
N ALA A 322 -16.58 -12.09 12.73
CA ALA A 322 -17.93 -11.74 12.30
C ALA A 322 -18.94 -12.90 12.41
N GLY A 323 -18.52 -14.07 12.95
CA GLY A 323 -19.38 -15.23 13.21
C GLY A 323 -19.47 -16.24 12.07
N TYR A 324 -18.62 -16.14 11.06
CA TYR A 324 -18.59 -17.07 9.94
C TYR A 324 -17.37 -18.01 10.03
N GLU A 325 -17.57 -19.32 10.11
CA GLU A 325 -16.47 -20.28 10.03
C GLU A 325 -15.88 -20.39 8.62
N GLN A 326 -16.72 -20.22 7.61
CA GLN A 326 -16.38 -20.30 6.19
C GLN A 326 -16.97 -19.10 5.44
N PRO A 327 -16.41 -18.72 4.29
CA PRO A 327 -16.95 -17.63 3.49
C PRO A 327 -18.41 -17.92 3.10
N PRO A 328 -19.37 -17.03 3.44
CA PRO A 328 -20.79 -17.23 3.11
C PRO A 328 -21.00 -17.04 1.61
N ALA A 329 -21.02 -18.13 0.84
CA ALA A 329 -21.03 -18.10 -0.63
C ALA A 329 -22.18 -17.25 -1.23
N ALA A 330 -23.33 -17.15 -0.56
CA ALA A 330 -24.44 -16.28 -0.98
C ALA A 330 -24.09 -14.78 -0.99
N ALA A 331 -23.06 -14.37 -0.27
CA ALA A 331 -22.56 -12.99 -0.26
C ALA A 331 -21.51 -12.71 -1.37
N TYR A 332 -21.19 -13.70 -2.18
CA TYR A 332 -20.20 -13.60 -3.25
C TYR A 332 -20.84 -13.67 -4.63
N GLN A 333 -20.15 -13.16 -5.61
CA GLN A 333 -20.46 -13.28 -7.03
C GLN A 333 -19.26 -13.83 -7.79
N THR A 334 -19.50 -14.64 -8.81
CA THR A 334 -18.46 -15.08 -9.75
C THR A 334 -18.14 -13.91 -10.69
N VAL A 335 -16.89 -13.47 -10.72
CA VAL A 335 -16.48 -12.34 -11.56
C VAL A 335 -15.63 -12.76 -12.74
N TRP A 336 -14.88 -13.87 -12.62
CA TRP A 336 -13.99 -14.33 -13.67
C TRP A 336 -13.77 -15.84 -13.63
N SER A 337 -13.56 -16.43 -14.80
CA SER A 337 -13.12 -17.81 -14.97
C SER A 337 -12.20 -17.90 -16.17
N ALA A 338 -11.02 -18.48 -16.00
CA ALA A 338 -10.04 -18.65 -17.06
C ALA A 338 -9.11 -19.84 -16.79
N GLU A 339 -8.13 -20.04 -17.66
CA GLU A 339 -7.06 -21.01 -17.46
C GLU A 339 -5.72 -20.29 -17.24
N VAL A 340 -4.90 -20.86 -16.37
CA VAL A 340 -3.55 -20.42 -16.11
C VAL A 340 -2.57 -21.53 -16.49
N CYS A 341 -1.57 -21.17 -17.32
CA CYS A 341 -0.46 -22.06 -17.67
C CYS A 341 0.58 -22.04 -16.55
N CYS A 342 1.04 -23.20 -16.12
CA CYS A 342 2.06 -23.31 -15.09
C CYS A 342 2.96 -24.54 -15.30
N PRO A 343 4.22 -24.49 -14.82
CA PRO A 343 5.10 -25.64 -14.80
C PRO A 343 4.46 -26.82 -14.05
N LYS A 344 4.67 -28.03 -14.53
CA LYS A 344 4.26 -29.23 -13.78
C LYS A 344 4.92 -29.26 -12.41
N GLY A 345 4.14 -29.56 -11.38
CA GLY A 345 4.62 -29.63 -10.00
C GLY A 345 4.65 -28.28 -9.27
N GLN A 346 4.29 -27.17 -9.93
CA GLN A 346 4.13 -25.90 -9.24
C GLN A 346 3.02 -26.00 -8.19
N ASN A 347 3.29 -25.56 -6.95
CA ASN A 347 2.33 -25.66 -5.86
C ASN A 347 1.23 -24.58 -5.97
N ASP A 348 0.10 -24.82 -5.26
CA ASP A 348 -1.06 -23.95 -5.30
C ASP A 348 -0.74 -22.51 -4.86
N MET A 349 0.09 -22.32 -3.83
CA MET A 349 0.43 -21.00 -3.28
C MET A 349 1.19 -20.15 -4.28
N GLU A 350 2.13 -20.73 -5.04
CA GLU A 350 2.86 -20.04 -6.11
C GLU A 350 1.93 -19.63 -7.25
N VAL A 351 0.99 -20.51 -7.64
CA VAL A 351 -0.02 -20.20 -8.67
C VAL A 351 -0.93 -19.09 -8.20
N LEU A 352 -1.44 -19.16 -6.96
CA LEU A 352 -2.31 -18.13 -6.38
C LEU A 352 -1.60 -16.78 -6.24
N GLY A 353 -0.33 -16.77 -5.80
CA GLY A 353 0.46 -15.54 -5.71
C GLY A 353 0.63 -14.88 -7.07
N ARG A 354 0.86 -15.65 -8.13
CA ARG A 354 0.91 -15.13 -9.50
C ARG A 354 -0.44 -14.61 -9.97
N LEU A 355 -1.53 -15.35 -9.75
CA LEU A 355 -2.89 -14.89 -10.07
C LEU A 355 -3.23 -13.61 -9.32
N PHE A 356 -2.84 -13.50 -8.05
CA PHE A 356 -3.06 -12.27 -7.30
C PHE A 356 -2.40 -11.07 -7.99
N LEU A 357 -1.15 -11.21 -8.43
CA LEU A 357 -0.43 -10.14 -9.12
C LEU A 357 -1.07 -9.83 -10.49
N ASP A 358 -1.35 -10.86 -11.29
CA ASP A 358 -1.91 -10.69 -12.63
C ASP A 358 -3.29 -10.02 -12.58
N TYR A 359 -4.16 -10.40 -11.61
CA TYR A 359 -5.52 -9.88 -11.46
C TYR A 359 -5.66 -8.70 -10.47
N ASN A 360 -4.56 -8.18 -10.00
CA ASN A 360 -4.50 -6.93 -9.25
C ASN A 360 -4.01 -5.77 -10.13
N GLU A 361 -3.11 -6.06 -11.05
CA GLU A 361 -2.36 -5.06 -11.80
C GLU A 361 -2.77 -4.96 -13.28
N HIS A 362 -3.11 -6.07 -13.92
CA HIS A 362 -3.42 -6.16 -15.36
C HIS A 362 -4.74 -6.89 -15.56
N LEU A 363 -5.83 -6.18 -15.35
CA LEU A 363 -7.15 -6.77 -15.56
C LEU A 363 -7.42 -6.94 -17.07
N PRO A 364 -7.91 -8.11 -17.53
CA PRO A 364 -8.39 -8.28 -18.89
C PRO A 364 -9.51 -7.27 -19.22
N GLU A 365 -9.63 -6.87 -20.48
CA GLU A 365 -10.65 -5.90 -20.91
C GLU A 365 -12.08 -6.33 -20.55
N ASP A 366 -12.36 -7.62 -20.61
CA ASP A 366 -13.67 -8.20 -20.27
C ASP A 366 -13.84 -8.51 -18.76
N TYR A 367 -12.83 -8.22 -17.94
CA TYR A 367 -12.92 -8.50 -16.52
C TYR A 367 -13.92 -7.57 -15.83
N ARG A 368 -14.96 -8.15 -15.22
CA ARG A 368 -16.07 -7.40 -14.62
C ARG A 368 -15.94 -7.18 -13.12
N GLY A 369 -14.89 -7.73 -12.51
CA GLY A 369 -14.62 -7.59 -11.09
C GLY A 369 -13.76 -6.38 -10.79
N ARG A 370 -13.56 -6.13 -9.49
CA ARG A 370 -12.50 -5.26 -8.99
C ARG A 370 -11.17 -6.00 -8.94
N PRO A 371 -10.03 -5.32 -8.77
CA PRO A 371 -8.76 -5.99 -8.49
C PRO A 371 -8.88 -7.02 -7.37
N LEU A 372 -8.19 -8.17 -7.53
CA LEU A 372 -8.19 -9.25 -6.54
C LEU A 372 -7.66 -8.74 -5.19
N ALA A 373 -8.37 -9.00 -4.12
CA ALA A 373 -8.15 -8.36 -2.83
C ALA A 373 -8.42 -9.33 -1.66
N PRO A 374 -7.95 -8.99 -0.43
CA PRO A 374 -8.38 -9.70 0.77
C PRO A 374 -9.90 -9.80 0.83
N SER A 375 -10.40 -10.90 1.37
CA SER A 375 -11.79 -11.36 1.38
C SER A 375 -12.32 -11.99 0.10
N ASP A 376 -11.58 -11.99 -1.00
CA ASP A 376 -11.98 -12.74 -2.19
C ASP A 376 -11.71 -14.23 -2.03
N VAL A 377 -12.35 -15.04 -2.86
CA VAL A 377 -12.13 -16.49 -2.90
C VAL A 377 -11.67 -16.87 -4.30
N VAL A 378 -10.60 -17.65 -4.38
CA VAL A 378 -10.08 -18.20 -5.63
C VAL A 378 -10.27 -19.71 -5.63
N GLU A 379 -10.92 -20.24 -6.67
CA GLU A 379 -10.99 -21.66 -6.96
C GLU A 379 -9.82 -22.01 -7.88
N LEU A 380 -9.11 -23.09 -7.57
CA LEU A 380 -8.20 -23.77 -8.49
C LEU A 380 -8.72 -25.16 -8.79
N ASP A 381 -8.87 -25.47 -10.08
CA ASP A 381 -9.19 -26.81 -10.56
C ASP A 381 -7.94 -27.46 -11.16
N CYS A 382 -7.53 -28.56 -10.58
CA CYS A 382 -6.47 -29.39 -11.11
C CYS A 382 -7.05 -30.77 -11.46
N GLN A 383 -7.29 -30.99 -12.75
CA GLN A 383 -7.79 -32.28 -13.28
C GLN A 383 -9.11 -32.75 -12.61
N GLY A 384 -10.03 -31.81 -12.35
CA GLY A 384 -11.34 -32.11 -11.74
C GLY A 384 -11.35 -32.05 -10.20
N LYS A 385 -10.21 -31.90 -9.57
CA LYS A 385 -10.13 -31.64 -8.13
C LYS A 385 -10.12 -30.14 -7.87
N ARG A 386 -11.23 -29.63 -7.33
CA ARG A 386 -11.41 -28.21 -7.00
C ARG A 386 -11.01 -27.93 -5.57
N THR A 387 -10.20 -26.90 -5.38
CA THR A 387 -9.81 -26.36 -4.08
C THR A 387 -10.11 -24.86 -4.04
N TYR A 388 -10.52 -24.37 -2.87
CA TYR A 388 -10.92 -22.97 -2.69
C TYR A 388 -10.02 -22.32 -1.66
N PHE A 389 -9.61 -21.10 -1.95
CA PHE A 389 -8.69 -20.35 -1.11
C PHE A 389 -9.23 -18.94 -0.86
N TYR A 390 -9.31 -18.59 0.41
CA TYR A 390 -9.60 -17.23 0.83
C TYR A 390 -8.33 -16.39 0.73
N VAL A 391 -8.42 -15.23 0.13
CA VAL A 391 -7.30 -14.32 -0.04
C VAL A 391 -7.12 -13.52 1.24
N ASN A 392 -6.01 -13.72 1.97
CA ASN A 392 -5.60 -12.89 3.09
C ASN A 392 -4.76 -11.70 2.64
N ASP A 393 -3.79 -11.95 1.75
CA ASP A 393 -2.95 -10.95 1.08
C ASP A 393 -2.29 -11.55 -0.18
N CYS A 394 -1.33 -10.85 -0.76
CA CYS A 394 -0.64 -11.28 -1.99
C CYS A 394 0.22 -12.56 -1.83
N ARG A 395 0.48 -13.03 -0.62
CA ARG A 395 1.32 -14.19 -0.31
C ARG A 395 0.66 -15.21 0.62
N ASP A 396 -0.49 -14.86 1.17
CA ASP A 396 -1.22 -15.70 2.14
C ASP A 396 -2.64 -16.02 1.65
N PHE A 397 -2.87 -17.29 1.39
CA PHE A 397 -4.11 -17.86 0.88
C PHE A 397 -4.54 -19.02 1.77
N ALA A 398 -5.63 -18.86 2.48
CA ALA A 398 -6.12 -19.87 3.39
C ALA A 398 -7.09 -20.83 2.69
N PRO A 399 -6.89 -22.17 2.74
CA PRO A 399 -7.84 -23.11 2.22
C PRO A 399 -9.16 -23.02 2.99
N VAL A 400 -10.28 -23.00 2.25
CA VAL A 400 -11.63 -22.84 2.80
C VAL A 400 -12.61 -23.81 2.13
N ARG A 401 -13.74 -24.05 2.79
CA ARG A 401 -14.91 -24.68 2.16
C ARG A 401 -15.78 -23.62 1.52
N PHE A 402 -16.13 -23.82 0.26
CA PHE A 402 -16.91 -22.85 -0.49
C PHE A 402 -17.86 -23.55 -1.46
N SER A 403 -19.06 -23.02 -1.65
CA SER A 403 -20.10 -23.61 -2.47
C SER A 403 -20.50 -22.65 -3.61
N PRO A 404 -19.83 -22.72 -4.77
CA PRO A 404 -20.00 -21.74 -5.85
C PRO A 404 -21.43 -21.61 -6.41
N PHE A 405 -22.21 -22.68 -6.34
CA PHE A 405 -23.60 -22.68 -6.81
C PHE A 405 -24.54 -21.81 -5.96
N LEU A 406 -24.12 -21.38 -4.78
CA LEU A 406 -24.84 -20.43 -3.93
C LEU A 406 -24.48 -18.97 -4.23
N CYS A 407 -23.46 -18.72 -5.06
CA CYS A 407 -23.03 -17.38 -5.41
C CYS A 407 -24.07 -16.66 -6.27
N LYS A 408 -24.14 -15.34 -6.09
CA LYS A 408 -24.94 -14.48 -6.98
C LYS A 408 -24.33 -14.48 -8.38
N ARG A 409 -25.15 -14.49 -9.42
CA ARG A 409 -24.69 -14.30 -10.79
C ARG A 409 -24.63 -12.82 -11.11
N LEU A 410 -23.55 -12.36 -11.74
CA LEU A 410 -23.52 -11.03 -12.31
C LEU A 410 -24.62 -10.90 -13.38
N PRO A 411 -25.38 -9.79 -13.41
CA PRO A 411 -26.30 -9.54 -14.49
C PRO A 411 -25.52 -9.45 -15.81
N GLU A 412 -26.08 -10.03 -16.87
CA GLU A 412 -25.52 -9.88 -18.22
C GLU A 412 -25.45 -8.39 -18.58
N PRO A 413 -24.38 -7.93 -19.27
CA PRO A 413 -24.32 -6.56 -19.73
C PRO A 413 -25.52 -6.30 -20.65
N ALA A 414 -26.21 -5.19 -20.44
CA ALA A 414 -27.23 -4.74 -21.37
C ALA A 414 -26.61 -4.73 -22.77
N GLN A 415 -27.20 -5.50 -23.70
CA GLN A 415 -26.79 -5.46 -25.09
C GLN A 415 -26.90 -4.01 -25.55
N LYS A 416 -25.78 -3.42 -25.98
CA LYS A 416 -25.82 -2.15 -26.70
C LYS A 416 -26.68 -2.40 -27.93
N GLN A 417 -27.89 -1.85 -27.92
CA GLN A 417 -28.65 -1.73 -29.16
C GLN A 417 -27.83 -0.80 -30.06
N GLU A 418 -27.36 -1.35 -31.19
CA GLU A 418 -26.74 -0.60 -32.28
C GLU A 418 -27.72 0.40 -32.87
#